data_38fb4cf815c7a23f3daf645085eb3f0b
#
_entry.id   38fb4cf815c7a23f3daf645085eb3f0b
#
_cell.length_a   1.000
_cell.length_b   1.000
_cell.length_c   1.000
_cell.angle_alpha   90.00
_cell.angle_beta   90.00
_cell.angle_gamma   90.00
#
_symmetry.space_group_name_H-M   'P 1'
#
loop_
_entity.id
_entity.type
_entity.pdbx_description
1 polymer ?
#
loop_
_entity_poly.entity_id
_entity_poly.type
_entity_poly.pdbx_seq_one_letter_code
_entity_poly.pdbx_strand_id
1 'polypeptide(L)'
;MSSIPRPDLSARPLQMTCEYTVNASPEQVSAAWTKRFDTWFAQAGTLAMVPEPGRPYFFYNRDDWGRHPHYGRFLDAKANQLIEMTWMTGNGTAEGTEGAETVLLIELVSKGGATDVRL
;
A
#
# COMPACT_ATOMS: atom_id res chain seq x y z
N MET A 1 18.02 8.98 16.20
CA MET A 1 17.19 8.31 15.19
C MET A 1 15.80 8.94 15.17
N SER A 2 15.47 9.55 14.06
CA SER A 2 14.15 10.16 13.94
C SER A 2 13.10 9.07 13.73
N SER A 3 12.03 9.09 14.51
CA SER A 3 10.88 8.22 14.29
C SER A 3 10.02 8.80 13.17
N ILE A 4 9.44 7.91 12.38
CA ILE A 4 8.48 8.29 11.35
C ILE A 4 7.15 8.56 12.03
N PRO A 5 6.56 9.75 11.86
CA PRO A 5 5.26 10.02 12.45
C PRO A 5 4.20 9.05 11.95
N ARG A 6 3.43 8.51 12.87
CA ARG A 6 2.34 7.59 12.55
C ARG A 6 1.01 8.32 12.60
N PRO A 7 0.03 7.95 11.75
CA PRO A 7 -1.28 8.57 11.81
C PRO A 7 -2.01 8.25 13.10
N ASP A 8 -2.82 9.17 13.57
CA ASP A 8 -3.70 8.97 14.69
C ASP A 8 -4.97 8.26 14.22
N LEU A 9 -5.13 7.00 14.61
CA LEU A 9 -6.28 6.18 14.24
C LEU A 9 -7.33 6.08 15.34
N SER A 10 -7.23 6.89 16.39
CA SER A 10 -8.14 6.80 17.54
C SER A 10 -9.62 6.98 17.17
N ALA A 11 -9.90 7.75 16.12
CA ALA A 11 -11.26 7.94 15.62
C ALA A 11 -11.68 6.85 14.61
N ARG A 12 -10.82 5.87 14.33
CA ARG A 12 -11.05 4.82 13.33
C ARG A 12 -10.69 3.46 13.91
N PRO A 13 -11.53 2.95 14.84
CA PRO A 13 -11.20 1.70 15.55
C PRO A 13 -11.40 0.44 14.72
N LEU A 14 -12.02 0.54 13.55
CA LEU A 14 -12.28 -0.64 12.73
C LEU A 14 -10.98 -1.19 12.15
N GLN A 15 -10.80 -2.49 12.30
CA GLN A 15 -9.69 -3.23 11.73
C GLN A 15 -10.22 -4.42 10.94
N MET A 16 -9.58 -4.70 9.83
CA MET A 16 -9.83 -5.90 9.04
C MET A 16 -8.53 -6.64 8.87
N THR A 17 -8.60 -7.96 8.94
CA THR A 17 -7.47 -8.83 8.65
C THR A 17 -7.89 -9.81 7.57
N CYS A 18 -7.07 -9.95 6.55
CA CYS A 18 -7.26 -10.91 5.49
C CYS A 18 -6.00 -11.75 5.35
N GLU A 19 -6.15 -13.06 5.28
CA GLU A 19 -5.03 -13.99 5.13
C GLU A 19 -5.27 -14.87 3.91
N TYR A 20 -4.22 -15.07 3.12
CA TYR A 20 -4.28 -15.93 1.95
C TYR A 20 -2.89 -16.41 1.59
N THR A 21 -2.83 -17.49 0.82
CA THR A 21 -1.57 -18.04 0.31
C THR A 21 -1.46 -17.76 -1.18
N VAL A 22 -0.33 -17.20 -1.59
CA VAL A 22 -0.02 -16.92 -2.98
C VAL A 22 1.04 -17.90 -3.45
N ASN A 23 0.82 -18.49 -4.62
CA ASN A 23 1.78 -19.42 -5.22
C ASN A 23 2.90 -18.64 -5.94
N ALA A 24 3.65 -17.89 -5.15
CA ALA A 24 4.78 -17.08 -5.59
C ALA A 24 5.72 -16.85 -4.41
N SER A 25 6.97 -16.53 -4.68
CA SER A 25 7.96 -16.27 -3.62
C SER A 25 7.68 -14.96 -2.89
N PRO A 26 8.17 -14.78 -1.67
CA PRO A 26 8.06 -13.49 -0.97
C PRO A 26 8.63 -12.32 -1.78
N GLU A 27 9.69 -12.55 -2.54
CA GLU A 27 10.26 -11.52 -3.43
C GLU A 27 9.27 -11.09 -4.50
N GLN A 28 8.59 -12.04 -5.12
CA GLN A 28 7.60 -11.76 -6.16
C GLN A 28 6.38 -11.05 -5.58
N VAL A 29 5.91 -11.48 -4.41
CA VAL A 29 4.77 -10.85 -3.74
C VAL A 29 5.13 -9.43 -3.29
N SER A 30 6.30 -9.26 -2.70
CA SER A 30 6.79 -7.94 -2.29
C SER A 30 6.88 -6.98 -3.48
N ALA A 31 7.42 -7.45 -4.61
CA ALA A 31 7.50 -6.64 -5.83
C ALA A 31 6.10 -6.27 -6.36
N ALA A 32 5.15 -7.19 -6.30
CA ALA A 32 3.77 -6.93 -6.73
C ALA A 32 3.11 -5.81 -5.92
N TRP A 33 3.43 -5.70 -4.64
CA TRP A 33 2.90 -4.64 -3.77
C TRP A 33 3.67 -3.33 -3.85
N THR A 34 4.80 -3.29 -4.54
CA THR A 34 5.66 -2.12 -4.61
C THR A 34 5.96 -1.74 -6.06
N LYS A 35 7.09 -2.16 -6.59
CA LYS A 35 7.58 -1.73 -7.91
C LYS A 35 6.68 -2.16 -9.06
N ARG A 36 5.92 -3.23 -8.90
CA ARG A 36 5.03 -3.78 -9.92
C ARG A 36 3.55 -3.60 -9.56
N PHE A 37 3.25 -2.67 -8.67
CA PHE A 37 1.88 -2.44 -8.23
C PHE A 37 0.98 -1.99 -9.38
N ASP A 38 1.54 -1.32 -10.38
CA ASP A 38 0.84 -0.89 -11.57
C ASP A 38 0.68 -1.99 -12.64
N THR A 39 1.05 -3.22 -12.33
CA THR A 39 0.77 -4.35 -13.23
C THR A 39 -0.55 -5.05 -12.90
N TRP A 40 -1.14 -4.77 -11.75
CA TRP A 40 -2.36 -5.46 -11.34
C TRP A 40 -3.37 -4.57 -10.60
N PHE A 41 -2.95 -3.55 -9.86
CA PHE A 41 -3.85 -2.70 -9.09
C PHE A 41 -3.90 -1.28 -9.62
N ALA A 42 -2.77 -0.59 -9.64
CA ALA A 42 -2.70 0.76 -10.15
C ALA A 42 -2.71 0.77 -11.69
N GLN A 43 -3.17 1.84 -12.28
CA GLN A 43 -3.10 1.98 -13.73
C GLN A 43 -1.65 2.05 -14.19
N ALA A 44 -1.32 1.33 -15.24
CA ALA A 44 0.04 1.26 -15.77
C ALA A 44 0.59 2.66 -16.08
N GLY A 45 1.83 2.90 -15.66
CA GLY A 45 2.53 4.15 -15.89
C GLY A 45 2.18 5.28 -14.92
N THR A 46 1.31 5.04 -13.94
CA THR A 46 0.91 6.08 -12.97
C THR A 46 1.67 6.02 -11.66
N LEU A 47 2.40 4.95 -11.42
CA LEU A 47 2.99 4.65 -10.12
C LEU A 47 4.24 5.49 -9.86
N ALA A 48 4.24 6.21 -8.76
CA ALA A 48 5.42 6.85 -8.19
C ALA A 48 5.62 6.26 -6.79
N MET A 49 6.61 5.39 -6.63
CA MET A 49 6.80 4.66 -5.39
C MET A 49 8.26 4.27 -5.19
N VAL A 50 8.79 4.62 -4.03
CA VAL A 50 10.05 4.10 -3.51
C VAL A 50 9.74 3.44 -2.17
N PRO A 51 9.82 2.11 -2.06
CA PRO A 51 9.37 1.38 -0.87
C PRO A 51 10.41 1.45 0.27
N GLU A 52 10.58 2.61 0.81
CA GLU A 52 11.50 2.90 1.92
C GLU A 52 10.75 3.66 3.01
N PRO A 53 11.05 3.40 4.30
CA PRO A 53 10.41 4.12 5.40
C PRO A 53 10.51 5.63 5.24
N GLY A 54 9.39 6.33 5.43
CA GLY A 54 9.29 7.77 5.31
C GLY A 54 9.10 8.30 3.89
N ARG A 55 9.19 7.45 2.87
CA ARG A 55 9.03 7.90 1.47
C ARG A 55 7.56 7.92 1.09
N PRO A 56 7.11 8.92 0.33
CA PRO A 56 5.76 8.98 -0.17
C PRO A 56 5.56 8.05 -1.36
N TYR A 57 4.31 7.72 -1.63
CA TYR A 57 3.92 7.05 -2.86
C TYR A 57 2.65 7.68 -3.41
N PHE A 58 2.44 7.49 -4.71
CA PHE A 58 1.29 7.98 -5.43
C PHE A 58 0.99 7.06 -6.61
N PHE A 59 -0.27 6.84 -6.87
CA PHE A 59 -0.76 6.27 -8.12
C PHE A 59 -2.21 6.69 -8.34
N TYR A 60 -2.74 6.47 -9.52
CA TYR A 60 -4.16 6.66 -9.74
C TYR A 60 -4.72 5.57 -10.64
N ASN A 61 -6.02 5.36 -10.53
CA ASN A 61 -6.79 4.55 -11.45
C ASN A 61 -7.74 5.46 -12.21
N ARG A 62 -8.02 5.10 -13.44
CA ARG A 62 -8.91 5.86 -14.30
C ARG A 62 -10.07 4.99 -14.72
N ASP A 63 -11.27 5.55 -14.67
CA ASP A 63 -12.47 4.95 -15.23
C ASP A 63 -13.25 6.02 -16.03
N ASP A 64 -14.49 5.71 -16.41
CA ASP A 64 -15.33 6.63 -17.17
C ASP A 64 -15.71 7.89 -16.37
N TRP A 65 -15.53 7.89 -15.07
CA TRP A 65 -15.87 8.96 -14.16
C TRP A 65 -14.70 9.87 -13.83
N GLY A 66 -13.49 9.50 -14.25
CA GLY A 66 -12.30 10.29 -14.03
C GLY A 66 -11.15 9.52 -13.39
N ARG A 67 -10.25 10.26 -12.76
CA ARG A 67 -9.08 9.71 -12.09
C ARG A 67 -9.36 9.55 -10.61
N HIS A 68 -8.91 8.43 -10.04
CA HIS A 68 -9.05 8.13 -8.62
C HIS A 68 -7.66 8.01 -8.01
N PRO A 69 -7.13 9.12 -7.44
CA PRO A 69 -5.78 9.10 -6.86
C PRO A 69 -5.76 8.40 -5.52
N HIS A 70 -4.67 7.67 -5.29
CA HIS A 70 -4.35 7.06 -4.02
C HIS A 70 -2.93 7.46 -3.66
N TYR A 71 -2.69 7.78 -2.41
CA TYR A 71 -1.38 8.23 -1.98
C TYR A 71 -1.19 8.01 -0.49
N GLY A 72 0.05 8.12 -0.08
CA GLY A 72 0.43 7.97 1.30
C GLY A 72 1.94 7.96 1.45
N ARG A 73 2.40 7.36 2.53
CA ARG A 73 3.81 7.21 2.83
C ARG A 73 4.08 5.87 3.48
N PHE A 74 5.30 5.39 3.30
CA PHE A 74 5.72 4.16 3.96
C PHE A 74 6.05 4.43 5.41
N LEU A 75 5.51 3.61 6.31
CA LEU A 75 5.83 3.64 7.73
C LEU A 75 6.94 2.66 8.06
N ASP A 76 6.96 1.52 7.39
CA ASP A 76 8.00 0.51 7.49
C ASP A 76 8.07 -0.29 6.20
N ALA A 77 9.23 -0.77 5.87
CA ALA A 77 9.43 -1.63 4.72
C ALA A 77 10.65 -2.50 4.95
N LYS A 78 10.42 -3.80 5.10
CA LYS A 78 11.47 -4.82 5.25
C LYS A 78 11.36 -5.76 4.07
N ALA A 79 12.39 -5.79 3.25
CA ALA A 79 12.40 -6.54 2.01
C ALA A 79 11.92 -7.99 2.24
N ASN A 80 10.91 -8.39 1.47
CA ASN A 80 10.36 -9.74 1.47
C ASN A 80 9.71 -10.18 2.79
N GLN A 81 9.49 -9.27 3.72
CA GLN A 81 8.93 -9.59 5.03
C GLN A 81 7.69 -8.77 5.37
N LEU A 82 7.76 -7.46 5.15
CA LEU A 82 6.69 -6.59 5.59
C LEU A 82 6.70 -5.26 4.85
N ILE A 83 5.50 -4.76 4.60
CA ILE A 83 5.27 -3.42 4.07
C ILE A 83 4.18 -2.79 4.93
N GLU A 84 4.46 -1.64 5.51
CA GLU A 84 3.46 -0.86 6.22
C GLU A 84 3.40 0.52 5.60
N MET A 85 2.22 0.93 5.18
CA MET A 85 2.02 2.21 4.52
C MET A 85 0.72 2.86 4.97
N THR A 86 0.67 4.18 4.91
CA THR A 86 -0.60 4.86 5.03
C THR A 86 -1.35 4.76 3.71
N TRP A 87 -2.66 4.88 3.77
CA TRP A 87 -3.50 4.78 2.58
C TRP A 87 -4.56 5.86 2.61
N MET A 88 -4.55 6.71 1.60
CA MET A 88 -5.54 7.75 1.41
C MET A 88 -6.08 7.69 -0.01
N THR A 89 -7.35 7.97 -0.17
CA THR A 89 -8.00 8.05 -1.47
C THR A 89 -8.49 9.46 -1.68
N GLY A 90 -7.99 10.12 -2.72
CA GLY A 90 -8.49 11.42 -3.15
C GLY A 90 -9.70 11.25 -4.05
N ASN A 91 -10.52 12.29 -4.16
CA ASN A 91 -11.70 12.25 -5.03
C ASN A 91 -11.42 12.79 -6.45
N GLY A 92 -10.20 13.26 -6.71
CA GLY A 92 -9.84 13.77 -8.03
C GLY A 92 -10.44 15.12 -8.38
N THR A 93 -11.09 15.81 -7.45
CA THR A 93 -11.66 17.12 -7.68
C THR A 93 -10.86 18.22 -6.98
N ALA A 94 -11.01 19.45 -7.44
CA ALA A 94 -10.30 20.59 -6.87
C ALA A 94 -10.77 20.92 -5.44
N GLU A 95 -11.90 20.43 -5.03
CA GLU A 95 -12.46 20.65 -3.69
C GLU A 95 -12.07 19.57 -2.70
N GLY A 96 -11.05 18.81 -3.01
CA GLY A 96 -10.31 17.93 -2.16
C GLY A 96 -10.91 17.45 -0.85
N THR A 97 -12.06 16.77 -0.91
CA THR A 97 -12.46 15.98 0.24
C THR A 97 -11.63 14.70 0.21
N GLU A 98 -10.44 14.80 0.73
CA GLU A 98 -9.58 13.66 0.78
C GLU A 98 -10.11 12.66 1.79
N GLY A 99 -9.92 11.39 1.48
CA GLY A 99 -10.29 10.32 2.37
C GLY A 99 -9.48 10.36 3.66
N ALA A 100 -9.97 9.65 4.66
CA ALA A 100 -9.27 9.50 5.92
C ALA A 100 -7.94 8.78 5.73
N GLU A 101 -6.93 9.20 6.47
CA GLU A 101 -5.66 8.48 6.50
C GLU A 101 -5.83 7.17 7.26
N THR A 102 -5.54 6.08 6.61
CA THR A 102 -5.59 4.73 7.19
C THR A 102 -4.23 4.08 7.09
N VAL A 103 -4.08 2.91 7.71
CA VAL A 103 -2.82 2.15 7.66
C VAL A 103 -3.10 0.78 7.07
N LEU A 104 -2.28 0.40 6.10
CA LEU A 104 -2.26 -0.94 5.53
C LEU A 104 -0.94 -1.61 5.92
N LEU A 105 -1.04 -2.75 6.59
CA LEU A 105 0.11 -3.59 6.94
C LEU A 105 0.03 -4.88 6.15
N ILE A 106 1.10 -5.20 5.44
CA ILE A 106 1.22 -6.41 4.64
C ILE A 106 2.38 -7.21 5.19
N GLU A 107 2.11 -8.39 5.73
CA GLU A 107 3.11 -9.30 6.27
C GLU A 107 3.25 -10.53 5.38
N LEU A 108 4.48 -10.93 5.09
CA LEU A 108 4.81 -12.02 4.19
C LEU A 108 5.60 -13.09 4.94
N VAL A 109 5.15 -14.34 4.83
CA VAL A 109 5.85 -15.48 5.41
C VAL A 109 6.06 -16.52 4.33
N SER A 110 7.32 -16.91 4.11
CA SER A 110 7.67 -17.96 3.14
C SER A 110 7.12 -19.30 3.58
N LYS A 111 6.56 -20.04 2.65
CA LYS A 111 5.96 -21.35 2.92
C LYS A 111 6.19 -22.28 1.73
N GLY A 112 7.38 -22.91 1.68
CA GLY A 112 7.69 -23.95 0.71
C GLY A 112 7.52 -23.52 -0.76
N GLY A 113 8.02 -22.34 -1.13
CA GLY A 113 7.91 -21.82 -2.49
C GLY A 113 6.68 -20.95 -2.72
N ALA A 114 5.74 -20.97 -1.79
CA ALA A 114 4.60 -20.07 -1.75
C ALA A 114 4.80 -19.01 -0.66
N THR A 115 3.89 -18.08 -0.54
CA THR A 115 3.93 -17.04 0.47
C THR A 115 2.57 -16.92 1.14
N ASP A 116 2.55 -17.01 2.46
CA ASP A 116 1.40 -16.62 3.25
C ASP A 116 1.40 -15.10 3.39
N VAL A 117 0.30 -14.48 3.01
CA VAL A 117 0.13 -13.03 3.04
C VAL A 117 -0.95 -12.69 4.06
N ARG A 118 -0.64 -11.78 4.94
CA ARG A 118 -1.59 -11.23 5.91
C ARG A 118 -1.70 -9.74 5.70
N LEU A 119 -2.92 -9.28 5.51
CA LEU A 119 -3.23 -7.85 5.36
C LEU A 119 -3.86 -7.29 6.62
#